data_bd1c1b7c623203cd6d9cf9328ad9acd9
#
_entry.id   bd1c1b7c623203cd6d9cf9328ad9acd9
#
_cell.length_a   1.000
_cell.length_b   1.000
_cell.length_c   1.000
_cell.angle_alpha   90.00
_cell.angle_beta   90.00
_cell.angle_gamma   90.00
#
_symmetry.space_group_name_H-M   'P 1'
#
loop_
_entity.id
_entity.type
_entity.pdbx_description
1 polymer ?
#
loop_
_entity_poly.entity_id
_entity_poly.type
_entity_poly.pdbx_seq_one_letter_code
_entity_poly.pdbx_strand_id
1 'polypeptide(L)'
;SRAEAQFLRAKLEFNRQKSLFEQNVISDSEYEIAETNFKVSTQDLESSKQSVKASEYVVRSAKATVDESEENLRKTSIIAPMTGTVSLLSVELGERVVGTSQMAGTELLRIADLSIMEVRVDVNENDIVRVNIGDTTNIDVDAYNTYEKVFKGVVTEIASTANPKPSPDAVTEFKVKIRVINESFKDLTIEEGIENPFKPGMTASVEIITQEKEDILV
;
A
#
# COMPACT_ATOMS: atom_id res chain seq x y z
N SER A 1 23.26 -25.75 28.84
CA SER A 1 22.16 -26.55 29.44
C SER A 1 22.68 -27.82 30.13
N ARG A 2 21.84 -28.51 30.91
CA ARG A 2 22.24 -29.79 31.59
C ARG A 2 22.58 -30.87 30.56
N ALA A 3 21.81 -30.98 29.48
CA ALA A 3 22.07 -31.93 28.39
C ALA A 3 23.42 -31.65 27.69
N GLU A 4 23.78 -30.40 27.53
CA GLU A 4 25.05 -29.99 26.93
C GLU A 4 26.26 -30.38 27.78
N ALA A 5 26.13 -30.23 29.11
CA ALA A 5 27.18 -30.65 30.04
C ALA A 5 27.36 -32.20 30.07
N GLN A 6 26.26 -32.96 29.98
CA GLN A 6 26.28 -34.43 29.87
C GLN A 6 26.92 -34.88 28.55
N PHE A 7 26.53 -34.25 27.42
CA PHE A 7 27.16 -34.53 26.14
C PHE A 7 28.68 -34.26 26.15
N LEU A 8 29.09 -33.12 26.68
CA LEU A 8 30.51 -32.79 26.76
C LEU A 8 31.31 -33.82 27.58
N ARG A 9 30.75 -34.26 28.73
CA ARG A 9 31.37 -35.32 29.56
C ARG A 9 31.46 -36.64 28.80
N ALA A 10 30.38 -37.07 28.16
CA ALA A 10 30.38 -38.32 27.39
C ALA A 10 31.34 -38.25 26.19
N LYS A 11 31.45 -37.11 25.53
CA LYS A 11 32.39 -36.87 24.43
C LYS A 11 33.86 -36.99 24.90
N LEU A 12 34.20 -36.39 26.03
CA LEU A 12 35.55 -36.47 26.58
C LEU A 12 35.91 -37.91 26.97
N GLU A 13 34.98 -38.64 27.59
CA GLU A 13 35.18 -40.04 27.97
C GLU A 13 35.34 -40.93 26.73
N PHE A 14 34.45 -40.77 25.71
CA PHE A 14 34.56 -41.50 24.45
C PHE A 14 35.91 -41.26 23.76
N ASN A 15 36.37 -40.01 23.67
CA ASN A 15 37.65 -39.70 23.05
C ASN A 15 38.85 -40.36 23.81
N ARG A 16 38.77 -40.41 25.16
CA ARG A 16 39.77 -41.08 26.00
C ARG A 16 39.78 -42.59 25.75
N GLN A 17 38.59 -43.21 25.76
CA GLN A 17 38.48 -44.67 25.53
C GLN A 17 38.88 -45.03 24.09
N LYS A 18 38.56 -44.21 23.10
CA LYS A 18 39.02 -44.40 21.74
C LYS A 18 40.54 -44.42 21.62
N SER A 19 41.23 -43.49 22.28
CA SER A 19 42.69 -43.46 22.27
C SER A 19 43.32 -44.68 22.95
N LEU A 20 42.70 -45.18 24.03
CA LEU A 20 43.15 -46.39 24.73
C LEU A 20 42.89 -47.67 23.91
N PHE A 21 41.77 -47.68 23.15
CA PHE A 21 41.44 -48.78 22.26
C PHE A 21 42.44 -48.86 21.09
N GLU A 22 42.78 -47.76 20.49
CA GLU A 22 43.80 -47.67 19.42
C GLU A 22 45.16 -48.12 19.87
N GLN A 23 45.46 -48.07 21.23
CA GLN A 23 46.69 -48.54 21.83
C GLN A 23 46.54 -50.01 22.30
N ASN A 24 45.46 -50.74 22.05
CA ASN A 24 45.13 -52.08 22.49
C ASN A 24 45.13 -52.23 24.03
N VAL A 25 44.77 -51.19 24.79
CA VAL A 25 44.76 -51.19 26.27
C VAL A 25 43.43 -51.65 26.85
N ILE A 26 42.32 -51.43 26.09
CA ILE A 26 40.95 -51.77 26.50
C ILE A 26 40.32 -52.77 25.56
N SER A 27 39.28 -53.47 26.03
CA SER A 27 38.51 -54.45 25.25
C SER A 27 37.52 -53.79 24.29
N ASP A 28 37.13 -54.56 23.25
CA ASP A 28 36.05 -54.11 22.29
C ASP A 28 34.77 -53.75 23.04
N SER A 29 34.39 -54.51 24.06
CA SER A 29 33.19 -54.30 24.87
C SER A 29 33.23 -52.96 25.64
N GLU A 30 34.39 -52.58 26.20
CA GLU A 30 34.55 -51.31 26.90
C GLU A 30 34.45 -50.09 25.92
N TYR A 31 35.00 -50.25 24.73
CA TYR A 31 34.90 -49.27 23.68
C TYR A 31 33.45 -49.08 23.20
N GLU A 32 32.74 -50.19 22.94
CA GLU A 32 31.32 -50.18 22.52
C GLU A 32 30.40 -49.51 23.57
N ILE A 33 30.65 -49.73 24.86
CA ILE A 33 29.93 -49.05 25.94
C ILE A 33 30.15 -47.54 25.88
N ALA A 34 31.38 -47.10 25.70
CA ALA A 34 31.69 -45.67 25.61
C ALA A 34 31.08 -45.00 24.36
N GLU A 35 31.10 -45.70 23.22
CA GLU A 35 30.47 -45.25 21.98
C GLU A 35 28.95 -45.14 22.15
N THR A 36 28.31 -46.13 22.75
CA THR A 36 26.87 -46.12 22.99
C THR A 36 26.47 -44.99 23.92
N ASN A 37 27.22 -44.78 25.02
CA ASN A 37 26.95 -43.67 25.95
C ASN A 37 27.10 -42.29 25.27
N PHE A 38 28.10 -42.12 24.41
CA PHE A 38 28.27 -40.91 23.62
C PHE A 38 27.09 -40.69 22.64
N LYS A 39 26.67 -41.76 21.97
CA LYS A 39 25.52 -41.72 21.02
C LYS A 39 24.22 -41.34 21.71
N VAL A 40 23.94 -41.96 22.90
CA VAL A 40 22.76 -41.60 23.71
C VAL A 40 22.81 -40.13 24.13
N SER A 41 23.95 -39.69 24.68
CA SER A 41 24.10 -38.28 25.10
C SER A 41 23.95 -37.29 23.94
N THR A 42 24.33 -37.68 22.72
CA THR A 42 24.14 -36.87 21.49
C THR A 42 22.67 -36.77 21.17
N GLN A 43 21.92 -37.88 21.24
CA GLN A 43 20.47 -37.89 20.98
C GLN A 43 19.70 -37.07 22.04
N ASP A 44 20.08 -37.15 23.30
CA ASP A 44 19.49 -36.40 24.40
C ASP A 44 19.69 -34.87 24.19
N LEU A 45 20.90 -34.48 23.77
CA LEU A 45 21.19 -33.10 23.45
C LEU A 45 20.32 -32.60 22.26
N GLU A 46 20.23 -33.39 21.19
CA GLU A 46 19.44 -33.04 20.02
C GLU A 46 17.94 -32.97 20.36
N SER A 47 17.41 -33.93 21.11
CA SER A 47 16.04 -33.91 21.64
C SER A 47 15.76 -32.64 22.46
N SER A 48 16.69 -32.27 23.34
CA SER A 48 16.58 -31.05 24.14
C SER A 48 16.58 -29.78 23.28
N LYS A 49 17.40 -29.72 22.22
CA LYS A 49 17.40 -28.61 21.25
C LYS A 49 16.09 -28.53 20.49
N GLN A 50 15.55 -29.65 20.04
CA GLN A 50 14.26 -29.69 19.35
C GLN A 50 13.11 -29.24 20.28
N SER A 51 13.16 -29.60 21.57
CA SER A 51 12.19 -29.15 22.56
C SER A 51 12.23 -27.63 22.76
N VAL A 52 13.43 -27.04 22.81
CA VAL A 52 13.58 -25.57 22.87
C VAL A 52 12.98 -24.92 21.61
N LYS A 53 13.32 -25.45 20.44
CA LYS A 53 12.79 -24.94 19.16
C LYS A 53 11.28 -25.04 19.08
N ALA A 54 10.69 -26.13 19.56
CA ALA A 54 9.24 -26.28 19.66
C ALA A 54 8.62 -25.20 20.57
N SER A 55 9.24 -24.94 21.73
CA SER A 55 8.80 -23.89 22.65
C SER A 55 8.90 -22.49 22.02
N GLU A 56 9.94 -22.22 21.23
CA GLU A 56 10.07 -20.96 20.47
C GLU A 56 8.93 -20.77 19.47
N TYR A 57 8.50 -21.85 18.79
CA TYR A 57 7.35 -21.77 17.89
C TYR A 57 6.04 -21.50 18.63
N VAL A 58 5.86 -22.07 19.83
CA VAL A 58 4.69 -21.77 20.68
C VAL A 58 4.67 -20.31 21.08
N VAL A 59 5.81 -19.76 21.51
CA VAL A 59 5.93 -18.31 21.82
C VAL A 59 5.62 -17.45 20.60
N ARG A 60 6.15 -17.81 19.43
CA ARG A 60 5.86 -17.07 18.18
C ARG A 60 4.39 -17.11 17.82
N SER A 61 3.73 -18.25 17.97
CA SER A 61 2.30 -18.39 17.73
C SER A 61 1.48 -17.53 18.70
N ALA A 62 1.82 -17.56 19.99
CA ALA A 62 1.15 -16.73 20.98
C ALA A 62 1.33 -15.23 20.70
N LYS A 63 2.54 -14.82 20.27
CA LYS A 63 2.79 -13.44 19.88
C LYS A 63 1.93 -13.03 18.69
N ALA A 64 1.83 -13.87 17.65
CA ALA A 64 0.97 -13.58 16.49
C ALA A 64 -0.51 -13.41 16.89
N THR A 65 -0.99 -14.16 17.88
CA THR A 65 -2.36 -13.98 18.40
C THR A 65 -2.54 -12.65 19.13
N VAL A 66 -1.51 -12.21 19.87
CA VAL A 66 -1.52 -10.86 20.49
C VAL A 66 -1.53 -9.78 19.43
N ASP A 67 -0.62 -9.86 18.45
CA ASP A 67 -0.53 -8.90 17.34
C ASP A 67 -1.88 -8.81 16.57
N GLU A 68 -2.56 -9.93 16.35
CA GLU A 68 -3.90 -9.96 15.74
C GLU A 68 -4.95 -9.26 16.61
N SER A 69 -4.89 -9.49 17.92
CA SER A 69 -5.84 -8.86 18.85
C SER A 69 -5.61 -7.34 18.95
N GLU A 70 -4.37 -6.90 18.96
CA GLU A 70 -3.99 -5.48 18.92
C GLU A 70 -4.44 -4.82 17.61
N GLU A 71 -4.26 -5.50 16.48
CA GLU A 71 -4.72 -5.01 15.18
C GLU A 71 -6.24 -4.90 15.12
N ASN A 72 -6.97 -5.86 15.68
CA ASN A 72 -8.42 -5.80 15.79
C ASN A 72 -8.87 -4.65 16.69
N LEU A 73 -8.18 -4.39 17.80
CA LEU A 73 -8.43 -3.22 18.64
C LEU A 73 -8.13 -1.92 17.89
N ARG A 74 -7.03 -1.84 17.14
CA ARG A 74 -6.68 -0.67 16.33
C ARG A 74 -7.75 -0.33 15.30
N LYS A 75 -8.38 -1.35 14.70
CA LYS A 75 -9.47 -1.18 13.72
C LYS A 75 -10.75 -0.62 14.32
N THR A 76 -10.93 -0.64 15.63
CA THR A 76 -12.09 -0.01 16.27
C THR A 76 -12.00 1.52 16.31
N SER A 77 -10.80 2.08 16.16
CA SER A 77 -10.57 3.51 16.09
C SER A 77 -10.10 3.89 14.67
N ILE A 78 -10.99 4.49 13.90
CA ILE A 78 -10.72 4.86 12.51
C ILE A 78 -10.19 6.30 12.50
N ILE A 79 -8.95 6.45 12.06
CA ILE A 79 -8.26 7.75 11.93
C ILE A 79 -8.10 8.13 10.47
N ALA A 80 -8.11 9.44 10.21
CA ALA A 80 -7.84 9.98 8.88
C ALA A 80 -6.42 9.60 8.41
N PRO A 81 -6.26 9.00 7.22
CA PRO A 81 -4.94 8.61 6.70
C PRO A 81 -4.10 9.80 6.22
N MET A 82 -4.74 10.95 5.97
CA MET A 82 -4.11 12.16 5.46
C MET A 82 -4.81 13.41 6.00
N THR A 83 -4.12 14.53 5.96
CA THR A 83 -4.72 15.84 6.22
C THR A 83 -5.55 16.26 5.02
N GLY A 84 -6.74 16.80 5.24
CA GLY A 84 -7.63 17.24 4.17
C GLY A 84 -9.01 17.61 4.68
N THR A 85 -9.91 17.91 3.76
CA THR A 85 -11.30 18.25 4.02
C THR A 85 -12.20 17.05 3.75
N VAL A 86 -13.19 16.82 4.61
CA VAL A 86 -14.20 15.77 4.36
C VAL A 86 -15.08 16.19 3.18
N SER A 87 -14.94 15.52 2.06
CA SER A 87 -15.68 15.78 0.84
C SER A 87 -17.03 15.05 0.76
N LEU A 88 -17.13 13.93 1.46
CA LEU A 88 -18.33 13.11 1.57
C LEU A 88 -18.38 12.46 2.94
N LEU A 89 -19.51 12.53 3.62
CA LEU A 89 -19.82 11.78 4.83
C LEU A 89 -21.00 10.87 4.51
N SER A 90 -20.77 9.57 4.50
CA SER A 90 -21.77 8.57 4.07
C SER A 90 -22.50 7.93 5.23
N VAL A 91 -22.12 8.23 6.48
CA VAL A 91 -22.67 7.58 7.67
C VAL A 91 -23.06 8.60 8.74
N GLU A 92 -24.06 8.25 9.54
CA GLU A 92 -24.51 9.07 10.65
C GLU A 92 -24.15 8.45 12.00
N LEU A 93 -24.19 9.26 13.05
CA LEU A 93 -23.90 8.81 14.41
C LEU A 93 -24.94 7.77 14.84
N GLY A 94 -24.49 6.60 15.28
CA GLY A 94 -25.34 5.48 15.68
C GLY A 94 -25.70 4.51 14.56
N GLU A 95 -25.28 4.78 13.32
CA GLU A 95 -25.48 3.87 12.20
C GLU A 95 -24.59 2.64 12.30
N ARG A 96 -25.13 1.49 11.90
CA ARG A 96 -24.39 0.23 11.86
C ARG A 96 -23.66 0.09 10.52
N VAL A 97 -22.35 0.10 10.58
CA VAL A 97 -21.48 -0.10 9.41
C VAL A 97 -21.00 -1.55 9.35
N VAL A 98 -20.83 -2.07 8.14
CA VAL A 98 -20.33 -3.43 7.89
C VAL A 98 -18.92 -3.34 7.31
N GLY A 99 -18.00 -4.02 7.95
CA GLY A 99 -16.63 -4.16 7.46
C GLY A 99 -16.10 -5.54 7.84
N THR A 100 -16.19 -6.50 6.92
CA THR A 100 -15.63 -7.84 7.12
C THR A 100 -14.61 -8.13 6.02
N SER A 101 -13.70 -9.06 6.30
CA SER A 101 -12.73 -9.52 5.30
C SER A 101 -13.36 -10.22 4.08
N GLN A 102 -14.65 -10.55 4.15
CA GLN A 102 -15.39 -11.30 3.12
C GLN A 102 -16.38 -10.44 2.33
N MET A 103 -16.68 -9.22 2.79
CA MET A 103 -17.61 -8.31 2.13
C MET A 103 -16.97 -6.94 1.94
N ALA A 104 -17.30 -6.28 0.84
CA ALA A 104 -16.90 -4.88 0.63
C ALA A 104 -17.38 -4.03 1.83
N GLY A 105 -16.46 -3.29 2.44
CA GLY A 105 -16.79 -2.44 3.58
C GLY A 105 -17.69 -1.27 3.18
N THR A 106 -18.42 -0.72 4.16
CA THR A 106 -19.19 0.51 3.98
C THR A 106 -18.21 1.70 3.89
N GLU A 107 -18.36 2.55 2.87
CA GLU A 107 -17.63 3.81 2.80
C GLU A 107 -18.14 4.74 3.90
N LEU A 108 -17.29 5.09 4.85
CA LEU A 108 -17.66 5.93 5.99
C LEU A 108 -17.61 7.41 5.62
N LEU A 109 -16.47 7.83 5.08
CA LEU A 109 -16.23 9.21 4.65
C LEU A 109 -15.14 9.24 3.58
N ARG A 110 -15.10 10.33 2.84
CA ARG A 110 -14.06 10.61 1.86
C ARG A 110 -13.33 11.89 2.22
N ILE A 111 -11.99 11.80 2.32
CA ILE A 111 -11.12 12.95 2.58
C ILE A 111 -10.48 13.34 1.26
N ALA A 112 -10.49 14.62 0.94
CA ALA A 112 -9.84 15.18 -0.23
C ALA A 112 -8.91 16.32 0.15
N ASP A 113 -7.77 16.40 -0.51
CA ASP A 113 -6.91 17.58 -0.48
C ASP A 113 -7.41 18.55 -1.56
N LEU A 114 -8.00 19.66 -1.12
CA LEU A 114 -8.56 20.65 -2.01
C LEU A 114 -7.52 21.69 -2.48
N SER A 115 -6.26 21.58 -2.06
CA SER A 115 -5.19 22.47 -2.51
C SER A 115 -4.77 22.21 -3.95
N ILE A 116 -5.00 20.99 -4.45
CA ILE A 116 -4.69 20.59 -5.82
C ILE A 116 -5.97 20.05 -6.45
N MET A 117 -6.48 20.78 -7.44
CA MET A 117 -7.67 20.38 -8.18
C MET A 117 -7.30 19.85 -9.56
N GLU A 118 -7.93 18.76 -9.94
CA GLU A 118 -7.76 18.13 -11.26
C GLU A 118 -9.12 17.99 -11.94
N VAL A 119 -9.17 18.36 -13.22
CA VAL A 119 -10.29 18.08 -14.11
C VAL A 119 -9.96 16.83 -14.91
N ARG A 120 -10.93 15.93 -15.00
CA ARG A 120 -10.82 14.70 -15.80
C ARG A 120 -11.77 14.82 -16.97
N VAL A 121 -11.22 14.75 -18.17
CA VAL A 121 -11.98 14.82 -19.41
C VAL A 121 -11.76 13.57 -20.24
N ASP A 122 -12.78 13.16 -20.96
CA ASP A 122 -12.68 12.06 -21.91
C ASP A 122 -12.50 12.66 -23.30
N VAL A 123 -11.37 12.34 -23.94
CA VAL A 123 -10.95 12.87 -25.26
C VAL A 123 -11.05 11.75 -26.28
N ASN A 124 -11.60 12.05 -27.44
CA ASN A 124 -11.78 11.13 -28.54
C ASN A 124 -10.42 10.64 -29.10
N GLU A 125 -10.39 9.41 -29.62
CA GLU A 125 -9.22 8.78 -30.26
C GLU A 125 -8.62 9.65 -31.40
N ASN A 126 -9.45 10.36 -32.14
CA ASN A 126 -8.97 11.20 -33.25
C ASN A 126 -8.23 12.46 -32.77
N ASP A 127 -8.55 12.94 -31.58
CA ASP A 127 -8.03 14.20 -31.04
C ASP A 127 -6.89 13.96 -30.07
N ILE A 128 -6.87 12.82 -29.37
CA ILE A 128 -5.82 12.48 -28.38
C ILE A 128 -4.41 12.46 -28.97
N VAL A 129 -4.28 12.14 -30.26
CA VAL A 129 -3.00 12.12 -30.98
C VAL A 129 -2.33 13.48 -31.01
N ARG A 130 -3.09 14.56 -30.87
CA ARG A 130 -2.58 15.93 -30.90
C ARG A 130 -2.29 16.48 -29.50
N VAL A 131 -2.84 15.84 -28.45
CA VAL A 131 -2.69 16.30 -27.07
C VAL A 131 -1.38 15.81 -26.51
N ASN A 132 -0.62 16.71 -25.90
CA ASN A 132 0.64 16.40 -25.26
C ASN A 132 0.59 16.78 -23.77
N ILE A 133 1.41 16.07 -22.97
CA ILE A 133 1.61 16.46 -21.59
C ILE A 133 2.29 17.82 -21.55
N GLY A 134 1.73 18.75 -20.79
CA GLY A 134 2.19 20.13 -20.71
C GLY A 134 1.39 21.11 -21.55
N ASP A 135 0.44 20.66 -22.39
CA ASP A 135 -0.44 21.54 -23.14
C ASP A 135 -1.27 22.40 -22.20
N THR A 136 -1.39 23.69 -22.54
CA THR A 136 -2.20 24.64 -21.79
C THR A 136 -3.68 24.42 -22.12
N THR A 137 -4.53 24.58 -21.13
CA THR A 137 -5.97 24.38 -21.29
C THR A 137 -6.76 25.55 -20.71
N ASN A 138 -7.88 25.86 -21.38
CA ASN A 138 -8.91 26.74 -20.85
C ASN A 138 -10.01 25.85 -20.25
N ILE A 139 -10.34 26.10 -18.99
CA ILE A 139 -11.34 25.35 -18.24
C ILE A 139 -12.51 26.27 -17.93
N ASP A 140 -13.68 25.90 -18.42
CA ASP A 140 -14.92 26.56 -18.13
C ASP A 140 -15.75 25.68 -17.18
N VAL A 141 -15.98 26.17 -15.96
CA VAL A 141 -16.69 25.42 -14.92
C VAL A 141 -18.15 25.91 -14.92
N ASP A 142 -19.09 25.00 -15.12
CA ASP A 142 -20.53 25.31 -15.26
C ASP A 142 -21.07 26.17 -14.11
N ALA A 143 -20.56 25.96 -12.90
CA ALA A 143 -20.96 26.73 -11.71
C ALA A 143 -20.57 28.23 -11.79
N TYR A 144 -19.57 28.57 -12.59
CA TYR A 144 -19.03 29.92 -12.75
C TYR A 144 -19.33 30.54 -14.13
N ASN A 145 -20.12 29.87 -14.96
CA ASN A 145 -20.46 30.31 -16.32
C ASN A 145 -21.17 31.70 -16.34
N THR A 146 -21.92 32.03 -15.30
CA THR A 146 -22.56 33.34 -15.14
C THR A 146 -21.56 34.50 -15.02
N TYR A 147 -20.33 34.22 -14.60
CA TYR A 147 -19.29 35.21 -14.37
C TYR A 147 -18.32 35.34 -15.56
N GLU A 148 -18.52 34.60 -16.65
CA GLU A 148 -17.64 34.54 -17.84
C GLU A 148 -16.15 34.30 -17.47
N LYS A 149 -15.90 33.59 -16.35
CA LYS A 149 -14.53 33.30 -15.85
C LYS A 149 -14.01 31.99 -16.42
N VAL A 150 -12.96 32.09 -17.20
CA VAL A 150 -12.22 30.96 -17.75
C VAL A 150 -10.97 30.71 -16.88
N PHE A 151 -10.81 29.49 -16.40
CA PHE A 151 -9.65 29.09 -15.61
C PHE A 151 -8.60 28.44 -16.49
N LYS A 152 -7.34 28.58 -16.10
CA LYS A 152 -6.23 27.95 -16.84
C LYS A 152 -5.82 26.65 -16.17
N GLY A 153 -5.47 25.67 -16.99
CA GLY A 153 -4.94 24.39 -16.56
C GLY A 153 -3.79 23.92 -17.45
N VAL A 154 -3.16 22.83 -17.02
CA VAL A 154 -2.11 22.14 -17.78
C VAL A 154 -2.38 20.66 -17.78
N VAL A 155 -2.23 20.02 -18.93
CA VAL A 155 -2.33 18.56 -19.08
C VAL A 155 -1.19 17.88 -18.29
N THR A 156 -1.54 17.07 -17.30
CA THR A 156 -0.57 16.38 -16.44
C THR A 156 -0.42 14.90 -16.78
N GLU A 157 -1.49 14.27 -17.22
CA GLU A 157 -1.49 12.84 -17.52
C GLU A 157 -2.46 12.51 -18.66
N ILE A 158 -2.04 11.60 -19.53
CA ILE A 158 -2.87 11.04 -20.59
C ILE A 158 -2.90 9.52 -20.38
N ALA A 159 -4.10 8.95 -20.25
CA ALA A 159 -4.26 7.52 -20.06
C ALA A 159 -3.73 6.75 -21.28
N SER A 160 -2.87 5.77 -21.04
CA SER A 160 -2.33 4.89 -22.10
C SER A 160 -3.33 3.86 -22.61
N THR A 161 -4.48 3.71 -21.93
CA THR A 161 -5.52 2.74 -22.28
C THR A 161 -6.84 3.48 -22.43
N ALA A 162 -7.58 3.12 -23.47
CA ALA A 162 -8.92 3.66 -23.71
C ALA A 162 -9.91 3.23 -22.61
N ASN A 163 -10.90 4.04 -22.38
CA ASN A 163 -12.02 3.69 -21.50
C ASN A 163 -12.77 2.45 -22.03
N PRO A 164 -13.30 1.60 -21.13
CA PRO A 164 -14.17 0.50 -21.54
C PRO A 164 -15.40 1.05 -22.33
N LYS A 165 -15.64 0.50 -23.51
CA LYS A 165 -16.78 0.93 -24.32
C LYS A 165 -18.09 0.41 -23.72
N PRO A 166 -19.11 1.25 -23.53
CA PRO A 166 -20.41 0.79 -23.05
C PRO A 166 -21.18 -0.03 -24.10
N SER A 167 -20.87 0.17 -25.40
CA SER A 167 -21.41 -0.61 -26.51
C SER A 167 -20.37 -0.75 -27.64
N PRO A 168 -20.50 -1.73 -28.56
CA PRO A 168 -19.57 -1.91 -29.68
C PRO A 168 -19.45 -0.69 -30.60
N ASP A 169 -20.51 0.09 -30.71
CA ASP A 169 -20.59 1.28 -31.56
C ASP A 169 -20.17 2.58 -30.86
N ALA A 170 -19.81 2.50 -29.56
CA ALA A 170 -19.36 3.67 -28.82
C ALA A 170 -17.99 4.15 -29.29
N VAL A 171 -17.81 5.45 -29.29
CA VAL A 171 -16.54 6.09 -29.65
C VAL A 171 -15.46 5.69 -28.65
N THR A 172 -14.26 5.52 -29.14
CA THR A 172 -13.10 5.24 -28.26
C THR A 172 -12.65 6.56 -27.61
N GLU A 173 -12.61 6.59 -26.29
CA GLU A 173 -12.22 7.76 -25.52
C GLU A 173 -11.05 7.44 -24.59
N PHE A 174 -10.18 8.43 -24.40
CA PHE A 174 -9.04 8.36 -23.50
C PHE A 174 -9.19 9.39 -22.40
N LYS A 175 -8.90 8.98 -21.18
CA LYS A 175 -8.98 9.86 -20.02
C LYS A 175 -7.75 10.75 -19.93
N VAL A 176 -7.97 12.05 -19.89
CA VAL A 176 -6.93 13.08 -19.73
C VAL A 176 -7.15 13.77 -18.38
N LYS A 177 -6.08 13.91 -17.59
CA LYS A 177 -6.08 14.68 -16.35
C LYS A 177 -5.42 16.02 -16.57
N ILE A 178 -6.09 17.05 -16.13
CA ILE A 178 -5.68 18.44 -16.28
C ILE A 178 -5.66 19.06 -14.90
N ARG A 179 -4.50 19.58 -14.50
CA ARG A 179 -4.36 20.30 -13.23
C ARG A 179 -4.76 21.74 -13.42
N VAL A 180 -5.65 22.22 -12.56
CA VAL A 180 -6.03 23.64 -12.52
C VAL A 180 -4.88 24.44 -11.91
N ILE A 181 -4.52 25.55 -12.54
CA ILE A 181 -3.48 26.45 -12.07
C ILE A 181 -4.08 27.33 -10.96
N ASN A 182 -3.55 27.22 -9.74
CA ASN A 182 -4.07 27.94 -8.57
C ASN A 182 -4.08 29.45 -8.74
N GLU A 183 -3.20 29.99 -9.56
CA GLU A 183 -3.14 31.45 -9.85
C GLU A 183 -4.34 31.94 -10.62
N SER A 184 -5.00 31.08 -11.40
CA SER A 184 -6.16 31.45 -12.23
C SER A 184 -7.45 31.70 -11.43
N PHE A 185 -7.51 31.28 -10.16
CA PHE A 185 -8.68 31.50 -9.29
C PHE A 185 -8.40 32.28 -8.01
N LYS A 186 -7.19 32.83 -7.85
CA LYS A 186 -6.84 33.68 -6.70
C LYS A 186 -7.79 34.86 -6.53
N ASP A 187 -8.27 35.42 -7.62
CA ASP A 187 -9.20 36.56 -7.60
C ASP A 187 -10.52 36.20 -6.92
N LEU A 188 -11.06 34.99 -7.16
CA LEU A 188 -12.27 34.50 -6.50
C LEU A 188 -12.05 34.31 -4.99
N THR A 189 -10.88 33.85 -4.60
CA THR A 189 -10.51 33.66 -3.18
C THR A 189 -10.44 35.00 -2.45
N ILE A 190 -9.97 36.05 -3.11
CA ILE A 190 -9.80 37.38 -2.52
C ILE A 190 -11.13 38.16 -2.51
N GLU A 191 -11.88 38.14 -3.63
CA GLU A 191 -13.10 38.93 -3.79
C GLU A 191 -14.30 38.35 -3.05
N GLU A 192 -14.44 37.04 -3.00
CA GLU A 192 -15.59 36.36 -2.40
C GLU A 192 -15.30 35.70 -1.05
N GLY A 193 -14.04 35.69 -0.59
CA GLY A 193 -13.64 35.10 0.68
C GLY A 193 -13.79 33.56 0.72
N ILE A 194 -13.86 32.92 -0.46
CA ILE A 194 -14.05 31.49 -0.61
C ILE A 194 -12.66 30.83 -0.65
N GLU A 195 -12.26 30.13 0.39
CA GLU A 195 -10.95 29.47 0.48
C GLU A 195 -10.72 28.44 -0.66
N ASN A 196 -11.79 27.74 -1.07
CA ASN A 196 -11.74 26.75 -2.16
C ASN A 196 -12.98 26.88 -3.05
N PRO A 197 -12.88 27.58 -4.20
CA PRO A 197 -14.01 27.80 -5.09
C PRO A 197 -14.51 26.51 -5.76
N PHE A 198 -13.65 25.52 -5.92
CA PHE A 198 -14.00 24.26 -6.56
C PHE A 198 -14.34 23.18 -5.55
N LYS A 199 -15.36 22.40 -5.84
CA LYS A 199 -15.77 21.23 -5.06
C LYS A 199 -15.64 19.98 -5.91
N PRO A 200 -15.17 18.84 -5.34
CA PRO A 200 -15.18 17.58 -6.05
C PRO A 200 -16.58 17.22 -6.58
N GLY A 201 -16.65 16.83 -7.84
CA GLY A 201 -17.93 16.51 -8.51
C GLY A 201 -18.55 17.67 -9.32
N MET A 202 -17.93 18.84 -9.36
CA MET A 202 -18.35 19.89 -10.30
C MET A 202 -18.08 19.46 -11.74
N THR A 203 -18.95 19.90 -12.67
CA THR A 203 -18.82 19.72 -14.11
C THR A 203 -18.05 20.88 -14.72
N ALA A 204 -17.18 20.57 -15.66
CA ALA A 204 -16.43 21.58 -16.41
C ALA A 204 -16.24 21.14 -17.87
N SER A 205 -16.24 22.11 -18.75
CA SER A 205 -15.85 21.98 -20.14
C SER A 205 -14.40 22.43 -20.31
N VAL A 206 -13.63 21.72 -21.14
CA VAL A 206 -12.22 22.02 -21.32
C VAL A 206 -11.87 22.18 -22.80
N GLU A 207 -11.16 23.23 -23.10
CA GLU A 207 -10.54 23.47 -24.39
C GLU A 207 -9.04 23.29 -24.27
N ILE A 208 -8.46 22.30 -24.97
CA ILE A 208 -7.02 22.00 -24.96
C ILE A 208 -6.36 22.71 -26.13
N ILE A 209 -5.37 23.55 -25.85
CA ILE A 209 -4.62 24.30 -26.86
C ILE A 209 -3.44 23.44 -27.29
N THR A 210 -3.57 22.79 -28.45
CA THR A 210 -2.55 21.85 -28.96
C THR A 210 -1.48 22.52 -29.83
N GLN A 211 -1.80 23.66 -30.46
CA GLN A 211 -0.86 24.46 -31.26
C GLN A 211 -1.26 25.94 -31.22
N GLU A 212 -0.32 26.77 -30.85
CA GLU A 212 -0.42 28.23 -30.99
C GLU A 212 0.42 28.66 -32.19
N LYS A 213 -0.20 29.32 -33.18
CA LYS A 213 0.54 29.88 -34.30
C LYS A 213 0.59 31.38 -34.12
N GLU A 214 1.76 31.89 -33.80
CA GLU A 214 2.08 33.32 -33.89
C GLU A 214 2.39 33.70 -35.35
N ASP A 215 1.97 34.87 -35.78
CA ASP A 215 2.19 35.43 -37.12
C ASP A 215 1.49 34.68 -38.29
N ILE A 216 0.18 34.76 -38.35
CA ILE A 216 -0.52 34.58 -39.63
C ILE A 216 -0.58 35.94 -40.33
N LEU A 217 0.35 36.17 -41.28
CA LEU A 217 0.19 37.26 -42.27
C LEU A 217 -1.06 37.00 -43.10
N VAL A 218 -2.07 37.83 -42.93
CA VAL A 218 -3.27 37.88 -43.77
C VAL A 218 -3.04 38.86 -44.91
#